data_89f9ecb5461410ec70a60e636ee23a30
#
_entry.id   89f9ecb5461410ec70a60e636ee23a30
#
_cell.length_a   1.000
_cell.length_b   1.000
_cell.length_c   1.000
_cell.angle_alpha   90.00
_cell.angle_beta   90.00
_cell.angle_gamma   90.00
#
_symmetry.space_group_name_H-M   'P 1'
#
loop_
_entity.id
_entity.type
_entity.pdbx_description
1 polymer ?
#
loop_
_entity_poly.entity_id
_entity_poly.type
_entity_poly.pdbx_seq_one_letter_code
_entity_poly.pdbx_strand_id
1 'polypeptide(L)'
;MLCEVRSLGLAGISGYEVRAECDLSGGLPAFEIVGLPDAAVKEARDRVRAAIKNCGFSFPVSRITVNLAPADRKKAGTVYDLPILVGILAAGEQLRLPAGPCAFVGELSLSGKLRPIPGMLPMALAARRAGIRELYVPASAAAEATLAVGLKVYPVESVPQLVAHLRGETPILPADPWTPGDSVEAELDFADVKGQENGKRALEIAAAGGHNLLMVGPPGSGKSMLARRLPSILPDMTRREALECTEVHSVMGLTSEDQPLLTRRPFRSPHHTVSAMGMAGGGSNPRPGEISLAHNGVLFLDELPEFHKEVLETLRQPLEDGIVQISRVAGTAVFPARFMLVCAMNPCKCGWYGTDRCRCSPQAVDKYLSRLSGPLLDRIDLYVEVPALDFDQLSRRSDAEPSAVIKARVNAARAIQTARFGPEGPDCNAHMGQTELARFCRLDEAGTALIKGAFDRMGLTARSYDRILRVARTIADLDGAENIGVDHLAEAIQYRESSSLRR
;
A
#
# COMPACT_ATOMS: atom_id res chain seq x y z
N MET A 1 -22.33 -28.39 -27.23
CA MET A 1 -20.93 -28.25 -27.67
C MET A 1 -20.19 -27.52 -26.58
N LEU A 2 -19.09 -28.06 -26.05
CA LEU A 2 -18.35 -27.52 -24.89
C LEU A 2 -17.11 -26.77 -25.36
N CYS A 3 -16.88 -25.58 -24.81
CA CYS A 3 -15.66 -24.78 -24.98
C CYS A 3 -15.17 -24.29 -23.63
N GLU A 4 -13.86 -24.38 -23.36
CA GLU A 4 -13.21 -23.85 -22.18
C GLU A 4 -12.36 -22.60 -22.51
N VAL A 5 -12.56 -21.51 -21.77
CA VAL A 5 -11.81 -20.27 -21.91
C VAL A 5 -11.19 -19.94 -20.56
N ARG A 6 -9.87 -19.69 -20.54
CA ARG A 6 -9.17 -19.29 -19.32
C ARG A 6 -9.39 -17.81 -19.05
N SER A 7 -9.56 -17.50 -17.79
CA SER A 7 -9.73 -16.15 -17.25
C SER A 7 -9.04 -16.02 -15.89
N LEU A 8 -9.21 -14.89 -15.25
CA LEU A 8 -8.60 -14.57 -13.96
C LEU A 8 -9.62 -13.92 -13.04
N GLY A 9 -9.47 -14.13 -11.74
CA GLY A 9 -10.28 -13.52 -10.71
C GLY A 9 -9.41 -13.01 -9.57
N LEU A 10 -10.03 -12.29 -8.63
CA LEU A 10 -9.38 -11.72 -7.44
C LEU A 10 -9.96 -12.34 -6.17
N ALA A 11 -9.06 -12.66 -5.23
CA ALA A 11 -9.38 -13.01 -3.85
C ALA A 11 -8.53 -12.14 -2.92
N GLY A 12 -9.11 -11.10 -2.30
CA GLY A 12 -8.34 -10.06 -1.63
C GLY A 12 -7.48 -9.30 -2.64
N ILE A 13 -6.15 -9.33 -2.47
CA ILE A 13 -5.18 -8.77 -3.42
C ILE A 13 -4.54 -9.83 -4.33
N SER A 14 -4.91 -11.10 -4.18
CA SER A 14 -4.28 -12.17 -4.95
C SER A 14 -5.14 -12.53 -6.16
N GLY A 15 -4.50 -12.55 -7.34
CA GLY A 15 -5.11 -13.08 -8.53
C GLY A 15 -5.11 -14.61 -8.53
N TYR A 16 -6.11 -15.24 -9.15
CA TYR A 16 -6.18 -16.68 -9.38
C TYR A 16 -6.80 -17.00 -10.74
N GLU A 17 -6.46 -18.19 -11.28
CA GLU A 17 -7.02 -18.65 -12.54
C GLU A 17 -8.49 -19.05 -12.38
N VAL A 18 -9.32 -18.67 -13.37
CA VAL A 18 -10.71 -19.07 -13.53
C VAL A 18 -10.88 -19.68 -14.92
N ARG A 19 -11.65 -20.75 -15.02
CA ARG A 19 -12.02 -21.37 -16.29
C ARG A 19 -13.50 -21.18 -16.54
N ALA A 20 -13.81 -20.55 -17.66
CA ALA A 20 -15.19 -20.39 -18.13
C ALA A 20 -15.52 -21.56 -19.11
N GLU A 21 -16.23 -22.55 -18.63
CA GLU A 21 -16.69 -23.69 -19.39
C GLU A 21 -18.08 -23.36 -19.97
N CYS A 22 -18.16 -23.15 -21.28
CA CYS A 22 -19.39 -22.78 -21.98
C CYS A 22 -19.94 -23.98 -22.74
N ASP A 23 -21.13 -24.48 -22.35
CA ASP A 23 -21.84 -25.54 -23.02
C ASP A 23 -23.08 -25.02 -23.74
N LEU A 24 -23.20 -25.39 -25.03
CA LEU A 24 -24.39 -25.19 -25.86
C LEU A 24 -25.09 -26.53 -26.07
N SER A 25 -26.24 -26.72 -25.46
CA SER A 25 -27.05 -27.94 -25.56
C SER A 25 -28.45 -27.69 -26.17
N GLY A 26 -29.05 -28.71 -26.72
CA GLY A 26 -30.42 -28.66 -27.23
C GLY A 26 -31.43 -28.44 -26.11
N GLY A 27 -32.61 -27.88 -26.44
CA GLY A 27 -33.69 -27.65 -25.49
C GLY A 27 -34.25 -26.22 -25.53
N LEU A 28 -35.08 -25.88 -24.56
CA LEU A 28 -35.64 -24.54 -24.44
C LEU A 28 -34.53 -23.54 -24.22
N PRO A 29 -34.50 -22.40 -24.93
CA PRO A 29 -33.49 -21.36 -24.78
C PRO A 29 -33.42 -20.86 -23.34
N ALA A 30 -32.25 -21.02 -22.75
CA ALA A 30 -31.94 -20.53 -21.41
C ALA A 30 -30.50 -20.05 -21.36
N PHE A 31 -30.18 -19.14 -20.46
CA PHE A 31 -28.79 -18.71 -20.20
C PHE A 31 -28.52 -18.68 -18.69
N GLU A 32 -27.72 -19.64 -18.25
CA GLU A 32 -27.41 -19.83 -16.83
C GLU A 32 -25.90 -19.70 -16.59
N ILE A 33 -25.52 -19.06 -15.50
CA ILE A 33 -24.12 -18.96 -15.03
C ILE A 33 -24.05 -19.61 -13.65
N VAL A 34 -23.19 -20.63 -13.52
CA VAL A 34 -22.95 -21.40 -12.29
C VAL A 34 -21.49 -21.27 -11.82
N GLY A 35 -21.14 -21.78 -10.65
CA GLY A 35 -19.78 -21.67 -10.07
C GLY A 35 -19.66 -20.54 -9.04
N LEU A 36 -20.69 -20.36 -8.20
CA LEU A 36 -20.79 -19.33 -7.14
C LEU A 36 -20.67 -17.88 -7.65
N PRO A 37 -21.43 -17.49 -8.70
CA PRO A 37 -21.43 -16.12 -9.20
C PRO A 37 -22.11 -15.16 -8.22
N ASP A 38 -21.55 -13.94 -8.04
CA ASP A 38 -22.23 -12.85 -7.37
C ASP A 38 -23.32 -12.23 -8.27
N ALA A 39 -23.97 -11.15 -7.78
CA ALA A 39 -25.01 -10.46 -8.56
C ALA A 39 -24.45 -9.87 -9.86
N ALA A 40 -23.27 -9.24 -9.83
CA ALA A 40 -22.64 -8.60 -10.99
C ALA A 40 -22.26 -9.64 -12.07
N VAL A 41 -21.79 -10.83 -11.66
CA VAL A 41 -21.51 -11.94 -12.59
C VAL A 41 -22.82 -12.51 -13.17
N LYS A 42 -23.91 -12.58 -12.40
CA LYS A 42 -25.22 -13.02 -12.93
C LYS A 42 -25.76 -12.04 -13.97
N GLU A 43 -25.57 -10.74 -13.80
CA GLU A 43 -25.94 -9.70 -14.75
C GLU A 43 -25.12 -9.74 -16.04
N ALA A 44 -23.95 -10.41 -16.07
CA ALA A 44 -23.17 -10.63 -17.29
C ALA A 44 -23.99 -11.24 -18.41
N ARG A 45 -25.03 -12.06 -18.11
CA ARG A 45 -25.93 -12.64 -19.11
C ARG A 45 -26.51 -11.60 -20.04
N ASP A 46 -27.01 -10.51 -19.47
CA ASP A 46 -27.67 -9.45 -20.24
C ASP A 46 -26.66 -8.61 -21.02
N ARG A 47 -25.51 -8.28 -20.38
CA ARG A 47 -24.43 -7.54 -21.05
C ARG A 47 -23.83 -8.33 -22.21
N VAL A 48 -23.49 -9.59 -22.00
CA VAL A 48 -22.92 -10.48 -23.03
C VAL A 48 -23.90 -10.69 -24.18
N ARG A 49 -25.18 -10.97 -23.88
CA ARG A 49 -26.22 -11.14 -24.89
C ARG A 49 -26.40 -9.90 -25.77
N ALA A 50 -26.44 -8.71 -25.14
CA ALA A 50 -26.55 -7.44 -25.85
C ALA A 50 -25.29 -7.19 -26.69
N ALA A 51 -24.10 -7.38 -26.15
CA ALA A 51 -22.83 -7.16 -26.83
C ALA A 51 -22.69 -8.05 -28.06
N ILE A 52 -23.00 -9.35 -27.96
CA ILE A 52 -22.97 -10.29 -29.11
C ILE A 52 -23.86 -9.78 -30.25
N LYS A 53 -25.13 -9.43 -29.94
CA LYS A 53 -26.09 -8.94 -30.95
C LYS A 53 -25.68 -7.61 -31.55
N ASN A 54 -25.28 -6.65 -30.72
CA ASN A 54 -24.93 -5.29 -31.15
C ASN A 54 -23.61 -5.24 -31.95
N CYS A 55 -22.74 -6.24 -31.77
CA CYS A 55 -21.54 -6.44 -32.60
C CYS A 55 -21.79 -7.23 -33.90
N GLY A 56 -23.04 -7.62 -34.21
CA GLY A 56 -23.39 -8.31 -35.46
C GLY A 56 -23.15 -9.82 -35.43
N PHE A 57 -22.91 -10.43 -34.26
CA PHE A 57 -22.76 -11.86 -34.10
C PHE A 57 -24.08 -12.54 -33.75
N SER A 58 -24.21 -13.83 -34.12
CA SER A 58 -25.39 -14.62 -33.81
C SER A 58 -25.37 -15.11 -32.37
N PHE A 59 -26.41 -14.73 -31.59
CA PHE A 59 -26.58 -15.28 -30.24
C PHE A 59 -27.27 -16.66 -30.37
N PRO A 60 -26.69 -17.76 -29.82
CA PRO A 60 -27.22 -19.09 -29.97
C PRO A 60 -28.64 -19.23 -29.40
N VAL A 61 -29.56 -19.82 -30.20
CA VAL A 61 -30.94 -20.14 -29.78
C VAL A 61 -30.92 -21.57 -29.20
N SER A 62 -30.29 -21.75 -28.06
CA SER A 62 -30.07 -23.03 -27.38
C SER A 62 -30.03 -22.83 -25.87
N ARG A 63 -29.93 -23.91 -25.11
CA ARG A 63 -29.62 -23.83 -23.69
C ARG A 63 -28.13 -23.58 -23.52
N ILE A 64 -27.78 -22.40 -22.94
CA ILE A 64 -26.43 -21.99 -22.68
C ILE A 64 -26.18 -22.17 -21.18
N THR A 65 -25.18 -22.97 -20.83
CA THR A 65 -24.69 -23.08 -19.43
C THR A 65 -23.22 -22.67 -19.38
N VAL A 66 -22.91 -21.70 -18.53
CA VAL A 66 -21.54 -21.27 -18.29
C VAL A 66 -21.15 -21.63 -16.87
N ASN A 67 -20.16 -22.50 -16.69
CA ASN A 67 -19.58 -22.83 -15.39
C ASN A 67 -18.28 -22.08 -15.19
N LEU A 68 -18.17 -21.33 -14.09
CA LEU A 68 -16.95 -20.63 -13.70
C LEU A 68 -16.20 -21.45 -12.64
N ALA A 69 -15.24 -22.27 -13.07
CA ALA A 69 -14.42 -23.09 -12.19
C ALA A 69 -13.21 -22.28 -11.62
N PRO A 70 -12.72 -22.60 -10.41
CA PRO A 70 -13.15 -23.63 -9.47
C PRO A 70 -14.40 -23.21 -8.65
N ALA A 71 -15.24 -24.16 -8.28
CA ALA A 71 -16.51 -23.91 -7.57
C ALA A 71 -16.35 -23.61 -6.06
N ASP A 72 -15.16 -23.74 -5.50
CA ASP A 72 -14.85 -23.46 -4.10
C ASP A 72 -14.64 -21.96 -3.79
N ARG A 73 -14.51 -21.14 -4.86
CA ARG A 73 -14.28 -19.69 -4.75
C ARG A 73 -15.45 -18.91 -5.34
N LYS A 74 -15.89 -17.89 -4.60
CA LYS A 74 -16.90 -16.95 -5.08
C LYS A 74 -16.32 -16.07 -6.19
N LYS A 75 -17.02 -16.00 -7.35
CA LYS A 75 -16.69 -15.11 -8.45
C LYS A 75 -17.43 -13.79 -8.28
N ALA A 76 -16.68 -12.70 -8.30
CA ALA A 76 -17.20 -11.37 -8.06
C ALA A 76 -16.76 -10.39 -9.15
N GLY A 77 -17.66 -9.45 -9.47
CA GLY A 77 -17.36 -8.37 -10.41
C GLY A 77 -17.64 -8.71 -11.86
N THR A 78 -17.28 -7.79 -12.75
CA THR A 78 -17.62 -7.80 -14.17
C THR A 78 -16.51 -8.36 -15.07
N VAL A 79 -15.39 -8.79 -14.48
CA VAL A 79 -14.19 -9.27 -15.18
C VAL A 79 -14.43 -10.47 -16.12
N TYR A 80 -15.49 -11.22 -15.88
CA TYR A 80 -15.80 -12.44 -16.59
C TYR A 80 -16.68 -12.22 -17.85
N ASP A 81 -17.14 -11.00 -18.13
CA ASP A 81 -17.98 -10.72 -19.29
C ASP A 81 -17.30 -11.14 -20.60
N LEU A 82 -16.02 -10.74 -20.77
CA LEU A 82 -15.25 -11.06 -21.97
C LEU A 82 -15.02 -12.58 -22.16
N PRO A 83 -14.49 -13.35 -21.18
CA PRO A 83 -14.29 -14.79 -21.35
C PRO A 83 -15.61 -15.55 -21.56
N ILE A 84 -16.72 -15.12 -20.96
CA ILE A 84 -18.04 -15.71 -21.21
C ILE A 84 -18.46 -15.46 -22.67
N LEU A 85 -18.31 -14.24 -23.18
CA LEU A 85 -18.62 -13.92 -24.58
C LEU A 85 -17.78 -14.76 -25.55
N VAL A 86 -16.45 -14.77 -25.32
CA VAL A 86 -15.52 -15.55 -26.16
C VAL A 86 -15.87 -17.03 -26.13
N GLY A 87 -16.20 -17.58 -24.96
CA GLY A 87 -16.63 -18.97 -24.82
C GLY A 87 -17.92 -19.31 -25.58
N ILE A 88 -18.91 -18.41 -25.53
CA ILE A 88 -20.18 -18.59 -26.28
C ILE A 88 -19.95 -18.54 -27.81
N LEU A 89 -19.14 -17.56 -28.27
CA LEU A 89 -18.83 -17.47 -29.71
C LEU A 89 -18.01 -18.67 -30.20
N ALA A 90 -17.07 -19.15 -29.39
CA ALA A 90 -16.28 -20.33 -29.73
C ALA A 90 -17.11 -21.64 -29.71
N ALA A 91 -17.95 -21.84 -28.69
CA ALA A 91 -18.87 -22.98 -28.64
C ALA A 91 -19.91 -22.94 -29.76
N GLY A 92 -20.25 -21.74 -30.26
CA GLY A 92 -21.12 -21.54 -31.44
C GLY A 92 -20.40 -21.58 -32.79
N GLU A 93 -19.13 -22.01 -32.85
CA GLU A 93 -18.29 -22.10 -34.06
C GLU A 93 -18.09 -20.77 -34.82
N GLN A 94 -18.40 -19.64 -34.18
CA GLN A 94 -18.21 -18.32 -34.77
C GLN A 94 -16.78 -17.77 -34.56
N LEU A 95 -16.00 -18.40 -33.68
CA LEU A 95 -14.64 -18.00 -33.30
C LEU A 95 -13.80 -19.24 -33.02
N ARG A 96 -12.50 -19.19 -33.37
CA ARG A 96 -11.51 -20.19 -32.95
C ARG A 96 -10.57 -19.56 -31.89
N LEU A 97 -10.35 -20.30 -30.82
CA LEU A 97 -9.41 -19.89 -29.80
C LEU A 97 -7.96 -20.08 -30.27
N PRO A 98 -7.00 -19.24 -29.79
CA PRO A 98 -5.57 -19.46 -30.01
C PRO A 98 -5.13 -20.83 -29.51
N ALA A 99 -4.18 -21.45 -30.23
CA ALA A 99 -3.67 -22.78 -29.84
C ALA A 99 -2.76 -22.71 -28.57
N GLY A 100 -2.27 -21.52 -28.22
CA GLY A 100 -1.39 -21.29 -27.07
C GLY A 100 -2.17 -21.05 -25.75
N PRO A 101 -1.46 -21.09 -24.60
CA PRO A 101 -2.04 -20.78 -23.30
C PRO A 101 -2.38 -19.28 -23.21
N CYS A 102 -3.61 -18.93 -23.47
CA CYS A 102 -4.13 -17.56 -23.43
C CYS A 102 -5.24 -17.41 -22.38
N ALA A 103 -5.47 -16.17 -21.93
CA ALA A 103 -6.58 -15.81 -21.06
C ALA A 103 -7.21 -14.48 -21.49
N PHE A 104 -8.48 -14.32 -21.12
CA PHE A 104 -9.31 -13.16 -21.45
C PHE A 104 -9.88 -12.58 -20.17
N VAL A 105 -9.79 -11.25 -20.00
CA VAL A 105 -10.38 -10.53 -18.86
C VAL A 105 -10.93 -9.19 -19.35
N GLY A 106 -12.10 -8.80 -18.86
CA GLY A 106 -12.67 -7.49 -19.20
C GLY A 106 -14.15 -7.39 -18.96
N GLU A 107 -14.61 -6.20 -18.59
CA GLU A 107 -16.01 -5.83 -18.55
C GLU A 107 -16.49 -5.41 -19.94
N LEU A 108 -17.71 -5.74 -20.29
CA LEU A 108 -18.34 -5.35 -21.56
C LEU A 108 -19.39 -4.28 -21.37
N SER A 109 -19.34 -3.25 -22.21
CA SER A 109 -20.51 -2.40 -22.47
C SER A 109 -21.52 -3.13 -23.34
N LEU A 110 -22.77 -2.69 -23.37
CA LEU A 110 -23.82 -3.21 -24.24
C LEU A 110 -23.49 -3.08 -25.74
N SER A 111 -22.59 -2.14 -26.10
CA SER A 111 -22.10 -1.96 -27.48
C SER A 111 -20.88 -2.81 -27.82
N GLY A 112 -20.41 -3.67 -26.91
CA GLY A 112 -19.23 -4.51 -27.11
C GLY A 112 -17.88 -3.81 -26.93
N LYS A 113 -17.84 -2.58 -26.38
CA LYS A 113 -16.57 -1.94 -25.97
C LYS A 113 -16.12 -2.53 -24.63
N LEU A 114 -14.82 -2.72 -24.47
CA LEU A 114 -14.23 -3.13 -23.20
C LEU A 114 -14.06 -1.92 -22.27
N ARG A 115 -14.31 -2.16 -20.98
CA ARG A 115 -14.17 -1.19 -19.91
C ARG A 115 -13.05 -1.58 -18.95
N PRO A 116 -12.39 -0.61 -18.31
CA PRO A 116 -11.35 -0.89 -17.32
C PRO A 116 -11.92 -1.70 -16.16
N ILE A 117 -11.09 -2.57 -15.59
CA ILE A 117 -11.39 -3.38 -14.41
C ILE A 117 -10.29 -3.18 -13.37
N PRO A 118 -10.63 -3.10 -12.08
CA PRO A 118 -9.63 -3.00 -11.01
C PRO A 118 -8.88 -4.32 -10.83
N GLY A 119 -7.63 -4.24 -10.34
CA GLY A 119 -6.85 -5.42 -10.00
C GLY A 119 -6.18 -6.09 -11.18
N MET A 120 -5.82 -5.34 -12.22
CA MET A 120 -5.17 -5.91 -13.40
C MET A 120 -3.80 -6.48 -13.08
N LEU A 121 -2.96 -5.80 -12.29
CA LEU A 121 -1.62 -6.30 -11.95
C LEU A 121 -1.64 -7.64 -11.21
N PRO A 122 -2.38 -7.82 -10.10
CA PRO A 122 -2.44 -9.13 -9.45
C PRO A 122 -3.02 -10.24 -10.35
N MET A 123 -3.94 -9.93 -11.24
CA MET A 123 -4.43 -10.88 -12.24
C MET A 123 -3.35 -11.25 -13.26
N ALA A 124 -2.61 -10.27 -13.80
CA ALA A 124 -1.52 -10.52 -14.73
C ALA A 124 -0.37 -11.34 -14.10
N LEU A 125 -0.04 -11.06 -12.83
CA LEU A 125 0.93 -11.86 -12.06
C LEU A 125 0.43 -13.31 -11.86
N ALA A 126 -0.86 -13.50 -11.61
CA ALA A 126 -1.47 -14.83 -11.51
C ALA A 126 -1.47 -15.56 -12.86
N ALA A 127 -1.76 -14.87 -13.96
CA ALA A 127 -1.67 -15.41 -15.31
C ALA A 127 -0.28 -16.00 -15.59
N ARG A 128 0.76 -15.22 -15.29
CA ARG A 128 2.15 -15.66 -15.43
C ARG A 128 2.45 -16.90 -14.60
N ARG A 129 2.03 -16.92 -13.32
CA ARG A 129 2.21 -18.09 -12.43
C ARG A 129 1.48 -19.34 -12.95
N ALA A 130 0.33 -19.16 -13.61
CA ALA A 130 -0.46 -20.23 -14.22
C ALA A 130 0.06 -20.68 -15.61
N GLY A 131 1.22 -20.14 -16.06
CA GLY A 131 1.80 -20.48 -17.35
C GLY A 131 1.06 -19.94 -18.58
N ILE A 132 0.19 -18.93 -18.39
CA ILE A 132 -0.44 -18.19 -19.48
C ILE A 132 0.64 -17.35 -20.16
N ARG A 133 0.64 -17.33 -21.48
CA ARG A 133 1.61 -16.58 -22.30
C ARG A 133 1.00 -15.35 -22.96
N GLU A 134 -0.29 -15.39 -23.24
CA GLU A 134 -1.02 -14.34 -23.93
C GLU A 134 -2.23 -13.92 -23.09
N LEU A 135 -2.32 -12.62 -22.82
CA LEU A 135 -3.39 -12.04 -21.99
C LEU A 135 -4.10 -10.92 -22.75
N TYR A 136 -5.39 -11.12 -22.99
CA TYR A 136 -6.27 -10.16 -23.65
C TYR A 136 -6.99 -9.33 -22.59
N VAL A 137 -6.75 -8.01 -22.59
CA VAL A 137 -7.21 -7.09 -21.55
C VAL A 137 -7.83 -5.83 -22.14
N PRO A 138 -8.66 -5.08 -21.42
CA PRO A 138 -9.06 -3.74 -21.84
C PRO A 138 -7.84 -2.87 -22.16
N ALA A 139 -7.88 -2.11 -23.25
CA ALA A 139 -6.75 -1.29 -23.71
C ALA A 139 -6.22 -0.35 -22.60
N SER A 140 -7.12 0.26 -21.82
CA SER A 140 -6.77 1.12 -20.68
C SER A 140 -6.07 0.41 -19.51
N ALA A 141 -6.11 -0.92 -19.44
CA ALA A 141 -5.45 -1.70 -18.39
C ALA A 141 -4.17 -2.42 -18.91
N ALA A 142 -3.86 -2.26 -20.20
CA ALA A 142 -2.73 -2.96 -20.83
C ALA A 142 -1.39 -2.55 -20.22
N ALA A 143 -1.16 -1.27 -20.00
CA ALA A 143 0.08 -0.76 -19.40
C ALA A 143 0.35 -1.42 -18.03
N GLU A 144 -0.68 -1.53 -17.18
CA GLU A 144 -0.58 -2.19 -15.88
C GLU A 144 -0.29 -3.69 -16.02
N ALA A 145 -0.94 -4.37 -16.96
CA ALA A 145 -0.73 -5.80 -17.21
C ALA A 145 0.72 -6.11 -17.67
N THR A 146 1.38 -5.19 -18.41
CA THR A 146 2.77 -5.37 -18.88
C THR A 146 3.79 -5.39 -17.74
N LEU A 147 3.45 -4.90 -16.54
CA LEU A 147 4.31 -4.98 -15.36
C LEU A 147 4.63 -6.44 -14.96
N ALA A 148 3.77 -7.39 -15.34
CA ALA A 148 4.00 -8.82 -15.19
C ALA A 148 4.90 -9.33 -16.32
N VAL A 149 6.20 -9.11 -16.19
CA VAL A 149 7.22 -9.45 -17.19
C VAL A 149 7.10 -10.89 -17.67
N GLY A 150 7.14 -11.08 -19.00
CA GLY A 150 7.05 -12.40 -19.66
C GLY A 150 5.66 -12.76 -20.19
N LEU A 151 4.66 -11.88 -20.03
CA LEU A 151 3.36 -11.97 -20.68
C LEU A 151 3.35 -11.14 -21.96
N LYS A 152 2.73 -11.68 -23.02
CA LYS A 152 2.29 -10.89 -24.17
C LYS A 152 0.91 -10.35 -23.87
N VAL A 153 0.79 -9.04 -23.71
CA VAL A 153 -0.45 -8.36 -23.36
C VAL A 153 -1.06 -7.76 -24.63
N TYR A 154 -2.28 -8.14 -24.94
CA TYR A 154 -3.01 -7.63 -26.10
C TYR A 154 -4.07 -6.60 -25.65
N PRO A 155 -3.92 -5.31 -25.99
CA PRO A 155 -4.88 -4.27 -25.66
C PRO A 155 -6.12 -4.38 -26.54
N VAL A 156 -7.26 -4.66 -25.96
CA VAL A 156 -8.54 -4.83 -26.65
C VAL A 156 -9.46 -3.66 -26.35
N GLU A 157 -9.94 -2.98 -27.38
CA GLU A 157 -10.90 -1.89 -27.27
C GLU A 157 -12.35 -2.36 -27.40
N SER A 158 -12.57 -3.39 -28.27
CA SER A 158 -13.92 -3.86 -28.59
C SER A 158 -13.94 -5.33 -29.02
N VAL A 159 -15.12 -5.95 -28.90
CA VAL A 159 -15.38 -7.33 -29.35
C VAL A 159 -15.12 -7.52 -30.84
N PRO A 160 -15.56 -6.64 -31.77
CA PRO A 160 -15.25 -6.80 -33.20
C PRO A 160 -13.74 -6.79 -33.48
N GLN A 161 -12.98 -5.92 -32.83
CA GLN A 161 -11.51 -5.87 -32.95
C GLN A 161 -10.87 -7.19 -32.49
N LEU A 162 -11.28 -7.71 -31.33
CA LEU A 162 -10.78 -8.97 -30.81
C LEU A 162 -11.10 -10.13 -31.76
N VAL A 163 -12.34 -10.21 -32.28
CA VAL A 163 -12.75 -11.29 -33.21
C VAL A 163 -11.96 -11.23 -34.52
N ALA A 164 -11.76 -10.01 -35.08
CA ALA A 164 -10.94 -9.82 -36.28
C ALA A 164 -9.48 -10.27 -36.05
N HIS A 165 -8.91 -9.95 -34.87
CA HIS A 165 -7.58 -10.43 -34.49
C HIS A 165 -7.52 -11.96 -34.39
N LEU A 166 -8.46 -12.59 -33.69
CA LEU A 166 -8.48 -14.04 -33.50
C LEU A 166 -8.77 -14.83 -34.79
N ARG A 167 -9.41 -14.20 -35.79
CA ARG A 167 -9.57 -14.73 -37.13
C ARG A 167 -8.37 -14.52 -38.04
N GLY A 168 -7.37 -13.73 -37.59
CA GLY A 168 -6.22 -13.38 -38.39
C GLY A 168 -6.47 -12.30 -39.45
N GLU A 169 -7.63 -11.61 -39.40
CA GLU A 169 -8.01 -10.54 -40.34
C GLU A 169 -7.25 -9.25 -40.07
N THR A 170 -7.23 -8.82 -38.80
CA THR A 170 -6.57 -7.59 -38.35
C THR A 170 -5.85 -7.86 -37.03
N PRO A 171 -4.51 -7.99 -37.04
CA PRO A 171 -3.77 -8.32 -35.83
C PRO A 171 -3.73 -7.14 -34.85
N ILE A 172 -4.01 -7.42 -33.58
CA ILE A 172 -3.69 -6.51 -32.48
C ILE A 172 -2.22 -6.70 -32.16
N LEU A 173 -1.45 -5.61 -32.07
CA LEU A 173 -0.07 -5.70 -31.63
C LEU A 173 -0.01 -5.82 -30.11
N PRO A 174 0.89 -6.67 -29.58
CA PRO A 174 1.13 -6.68 -28.14
C PRO A 174 1.56 -5.31 -27.62
N ALA A 175 1.10 -4.96 -26.44
CA ALA A 175 1.54 -3.73 -25.78
C ALA A 175 3.03 -3.82 -25.42
N ASP A 176 3.75 -2.73 -25.64
CA ASP A 176 5.12 -2.60 -25.19
C ASP A 176 5.20 -2.60 -23.65
N PRO A 177 6.28 -3.15 -23.07
CA PRO A 177 6.49 -3.07 -21.62
C PRO A 177 6.49 -1.61 -21.15
N TRP A 178 5.66 -1.31 -20.16
CA TRP A 178 5.67 0.04 -19.61
C TRP A 178 6.99 0.36 -18.93
N THR A 179 7.48 1.57 -19.17
CA THR A 179 8.69 2.14 -18.55
C THR A 179 8.35 3.46 -17.88
N PRO A 180 8.94 3.77 -16.70
CA PRO A 180 8.71 5.04 -16.04
C PRO A 180 9.09 6.21 -16.96
N GLY A 181 8.18 7.17 -17.13
CA GLY A 181 8.46 8.45 -17.80
C GLY A 181 9.11 9.43 -16.82
N ASP A 182 9.68 10.51 -17.38
CA ASP A 182 10.34 11.60 -16.63
C ASP A 182 9.33 12.57 -15.96
N SER A 183 8.12 12.12 -15.61
CA SER A 183 7.12 12.98 -14.97
C SER A 183 7.59 13.37 -13.56
N VAL A 184 8.17 14.57 -13.45
CA VAL A 184 8.53 15.18 -12.17
C VAL A 184 7.32 15.94 -11.66
N GLU A 185 6.49 15.33 -10.81
CA GLU A 185 5.59 16.10 -9.98
C GLU A 185 6.42 16.95 -9.01
N ALA A 186 6.07 18.22 -8.87
CA ALA A 186 6.72 19.12 -7.91
C ALA A 186 6.51 18.59 -6.49
N GLU A 187 7.55 18.08 -5.88
CA GLU A 187 7.54 17.65 -4.49
C GLU A 187 7.67 18.86 -3.57
N LEU A 188 7.02 18.78 -2.40
CA LEU A 188 7.25 19.71 -1.31
C LEU A 188 8.70 19.51 -0.79
N ASP A 189 9.48 20.57 -0.72
CA ASP A 189 10.91 20.52 -0.33
C ASP A 189 11.14 20.93 1.13
N PHE A 190 12.10 20.28 1.81
CA PHE A 190 12.56 20.67 3.14
C PHE A 190 13.25 22.03 3.14
N ALA A 191 13.79 22.50 2.02
CA ALA A 191 14.32 23.86 1.86
C ALA A 191 13.30 24.95 2.19
N ASP A 192 12.00 24.69 2.01
CA ASP A 192 10.94 25.63 2.37
C ASP A 192 10.67 25.72 3.88
N VAL A 193 11.20 24.76 4.67
CA VAL A 193 10.93 24.68 6.11
C VAL A 193 11.93 25.53 6.87
N LYS A 194 11.45 26.64 7.43
CA LYS A 194 12.26 27.50 8.28
C LYS A 194 12.39 26.91 9.68
N GLY A 195 13.59 26.94 10.25
CA GLY A 195 13.88 26.40 11.58
C GLY A 195 13.49 24.91 11.71
N GLN A 196 13.01 24.52 12.89
CA GLN A 196 12.52 23.15 13.20
C GLN A 196 13.60 22.07 13.03
N GLU A 197 14.86 22.36 13.35
CA GLU A 197 16.01 21.48 13.09
C GLU A 197 15.83 20.11 13.77
N ASN A 198 15.33 20.07 15.02
CA ASN A 198 15.05 18.82 15.73
C ASN A 198 13.96 17.98 15.01
N GLY A 199 12.93 18.66 14.48
CA GLY A 199 11.88 17.99 13.71
C GLY A 199 12.40 17.42 12.40
N LYS A 200 13.23 18.17 11.68
CA LYS A 200 13.88 17.71 10.44
C LYS A 200 14.79 16.52 10.69
N ARG A 201 15.65 16.60 11.74
CA ARG A 201 16.57 15.50 12.11
C ARG A 201 15.82 14.24 12.52
N ALA A 202 14.74 14.38 13.31
CA ALA A 202 13.91 13.24 13.67
C ALA A 202 13.24 12.57 12.44
N LEU A 203 12.80 13.37 11.46
CA LEU A 203 12.23 12.85 10.20
C LEU A 203 13.30 12.18 9.32
N GLU A 204 14.52 12.70 9.27
CA GLU A 204 15.65 12.09 8.58
C GLU A 204 15.97 10.69 9.18
N ILE A 205 16.09 10.61 10.51
CA ILE A 205 16.31 9.35 11.22
C ILE A 205 15.15 8.38 10.97
N ALA A 206 13.89 8.87 11.07
CA ALA A 206 12.71 8.06 10.80
C ALA A 206 12.69 7.50 9.36
N ALA A 207 13.02 8.34 8.37
CA ALA A 207 13.09 7.93 6.96
C ALA A 207 14.21 6.90 6.73
N ALA A 208 15.39 7.12 7.31
CA ALA A 208 16.54 6.23 7.15
C ALA A 208 16.31 4.85 7.79
N GLY A 209 15.71 4.81 8.99
CA GLY A 209 15.51 3.57 9.74
C GLY A 209 14.12 2.93 9.61
N GLY A 210 13.14 3.61 9.02
CA GLY A 210 11.74 3.16 8.98
C GLY A 210 11.04 3.30 10.34
N HIS A 211 11.46 4.25 11.18
CA HIS A 211 10.98 4.39 12.56
C HIS A 211 9.65 5.13 12.67
N ASN A 212 8.80 4.67 13.57
CA ASN A 212 7.56 5.34 13.93
C ASN A 212 7.83 6.60 14.74
N LEU A 213 7.16 7.70 14.40
CA LEU A 213 7.42 9.04 14.95
C LEU A 213 6.15 9.69 15.49
N LEU A 214 6.26 10.35 16.66
CA LEU A 214 5.23 11.24 17.20
C LEU A 214 5.80 12.65 17.37
N MET A 215 5.18 13.60 16.66
CA MET A 215 5.44 15.03 16.80
C MET A 215 4.46 15.66 17.79
N VAL A 216 4.95 16.33 18.82
CA VAL A 216 4.15 17.03 19.80
C VAL A 216 4.49 18.52 19.77
N GLY A 217 3.51 19.40 19.73
CA GLY A 217 3.75 20.85 19.72
C GLY A 217 2.47 21.66 19.61
N PRO A 218 2.54 22.98 19.87
CA PRO A 218 1.37 23.85 19.84
C PRO A 218 0.74 23.94 18.45
N PRO A 219 -0.50 24.43 18.34
CA PRO A 219 -1.12 24.71 17.06
C PRO A 219 -0.27 25.68 16.23
N GLY A 220 -0.17 25.43 14.91
CA GLY A 220 0.62 26.27 14.01
C GLY A 220 2.14 26.10 14.08
N SER A 221 2.67 25.12 14.83
CA SER A 221 4.12 24.87 14.92
C SER A 221 4.73 24.19 13.68
N GLY A 222 3.92 23.80 12.68
CA GLY A 222 4.43 23.23 11.43
C GLY A 222 4.49 21.70 11.37
N LYS A 223 3.92 20.95 12.34
CA LYS A 223 3.93 19.49 12.39
C LYS A 223 3.42 18.83 11.11
N SER A 224 2.23 19.21 10.66
CA SER A 224 1.62 18.67 9.44
C SER A 224 2.38 19.09 8.17
N MET A 225 3.02 20.30 8.20
CA MET A 225 3.89 20.77 7.13
C MET A 225 5.16 19.91 7.00
N LEU A 226 5.78 19.57 8.11
CA LEU A 226 6.93 18.67 8.19
C LEU A 226 6.56 17.26 7.70
N ALA A 227 5.45 16.69 8.21
CA ALA A 227 5.01 15.37 7.82
C ALA A 227 4.74 15.24 6.32
N ARG A 228 4.11 16.24 5.69
CA ARG A 228 3.81 16.25 4.26
C ARG A 228 5.05 16.31 3.36
N ARG A 229 6.20 16.74 3.89
CA ARG A 229 7.48 16.77 3.17
C ARG A 229 8.27 15.47 3.30
N LEU A 230 7.89 14.60 4.25
CA LEU A 230 8.57 13.33 4.47
C LEU A 230 8.72 12.47 3.19
N PRO A 231 7.74 12.38 2.28
CA PRO A 231 7.90 11.64 1.03
C PRO A 231 9.11 12.07 0.20
N SER A 232 9.51 13.34 0.23
CA SER A 232 10.64 13.86 -0.54
C SER A 232 12.01 13.36 -0.08
N ILE A 233 12.10 12.84 1.15
CA ILE A 233 13.34 12.30 1.73
C ILE A 233 13.31 10.79 1.99
N LEU A 234 12.17 10.11 1.70
CA LEU A 234 12.10 8.66 1.82
C LEU A 234 13.04 7.96 0.85
N PRO A 235 13.60 6.80 1.21
CA PRO A 235 14.44 6.02 0.32
C PRO A 235 13.65 5.55 -0.90
N ASP A 236 14.34 5.43 -2.04
CA ASP A 236 13.73 4.94 -3.26
C ASP A 236 13.17 3.52 -3.07
N MET A 237 12.07 3.22 -3.76
CA MET A 237 11.49 1.88 -3.73
C MET A 237 12.27 0.94 -4.63
N THR A 238 12.50 -0.27 -4.15
CA THR A 238 12.88 -1.38 -5.01
C THR A 238 11.73 -1.76 -5.95
N ARG A 239 12.03 -2.42 -7.08
CA ARG A 239 10.98 -2.91 -7.99
C ARG A 239 9.98 -3.82 -7.27
N ARG A 240 10.42 -4.63 -6.32
CA ARG A 240 9.56 -5.49 -5.51
C ARG A 240 8.58 -4.69 -4.67
N GLU A 241 9.08 -3.69 -3.92
CA GLU A 241 8.22 -2.80 -3.11
C GLU A 241 7.22 -2.04 -3.99
N ALA A 242 7.65 -1.54 -5.16
CA ALA A 242 6.78 -0.86 -6.11
C ALA A 242 5.63 -1.75 -6.61
N LEU A 243 5.91 -3.01 -6.94
CA LEU A 243 4.89 -3.98 -7.35
C LEU A 243 3.93 -4.31 -6.19
N GLU A 244 4.44 -4.57 -4.98
CA GLU A 244 3.61 -4.85 -3.79
C GLU A 244 2.65 -3.69 -3.48
N CYS A 245 3.12 -2.43 -3.52
CA CYS A 245 2.27 -1.25 -3.37
C CYS A 245 1.22 -1.16 -4.49
N THR A 246 1.66 -1.39 -5.73
CA THR A 246 0.78 -1.28 -6.89
C THR A 246 -0.32 -2.35 -6.85
N GLU A 247 -0.03 -3.59 -6.43
CA GLU A 247 -1.06 -4.63 -6.28
C GLU A 247 -2.19 -4.19 -5.35
N VAL A 248 -1.86 -3.56 -4.20
CA VAL A 248 -2.86 -3.04 -3.26
C VAL A 248 -3.69 -1.91 -3.88
N HIS A 249 -3.03 -0.96 -4.55
CA HIS A 249 -3.70 0.18 -5.18
C HIS A 249 -4.53 -0.24 -6.40
N SER A 250 -4.05 -1.19 -7.19
CA SER A 250 -4.73 -1.76 -8.34
C SER A 250 -6.10 -2.36 -7.98
N VAL A 251 -6.15 -3.18 -6.91
CA VAL A 251 -7.41 -3.77 -6.42
C VAL A 251 -8.42 -2.71 -5.98
N MET A 252 -7.94 -1.54 -5.55
CA MET A 252 -8.78 -0.40 -5.20
C MET A 252 -9.15 0.49 -6.39
N GLY A 253 -8.62 0.21 -7.59
CA GLY A 253 -8.81 1.03 -8.77
C GLY A 253 -8.15 2.40 -8.68
N LEU A 254 -7.02 2.48 -7.96
CA LEU A 254 -6.25 3.71 -7.73
C LEU A 254 -5.01 3.81 -8.64
N THR A 255 -4.86 2.90 -9.60
CA THR A 255 -3.88 2.98 -10.69
C THR A 255 -4.48 3.71 -11.88
N SER A 256 -3.65 4.31 -12.73
CA SER A 256 -4.08 4.93 -13.99
C SER A 256 -3.26 4.40 -15.16
N GLU A 257 -3.73 4.67 -16.38
CA GLU A 257 -3.02 4.28 -17.61
C GLU A 257 -1.65 4.97 -17.72
N ASP A 258 -1.57 6.24 -17.31
CA ASP A 258 -0.32 7.03 -17.32
C ASP A 258 0.64 6.61 -16.19
N GLN A 259 0.11 6.17 -15.06
CA GLN A 259 0.88 5.74 -13.88
C GLN A 259 0.42 4.35 -13.40
N PRO A 260 0.69 3.30 -14.17
CA PRO A 260 0.30 1.94 -13.82
C PRO A 260 1.17 1.31 -12.72
N LEU A 261 2.35 1.86 -12.46
CA LEU A 261 3.27 1.46 -11.37
C LEU A 261 3.47 2.62 -10.42
N LEU A 262 3.29 2.36 -9.12
CA LEU A 262 3.68 3.32 -8.08
C LEU A 262 5.21 3.32 -7.98
N THR A 263 5.82 4.43 -8.35
CA THR A 263 7.28 4.64 -8.28
C THR A 263 7.70 5.36 -7.01
N ARG A 264 6.75 5.94 -6.26
CA ARG A 264 6.96 6.68 -5.01
C ARG A 264 6.26 5.99 -3.86
N ARG A 265 6.88 6.07 -2.67
CA ARG A 265 6.28 5.52 -1.44
C ARG A 265 4.94 6.19 -1.13
N PRO A 266 3.87 5.43 -0.89
CA PRO A 266 2.56 5.99 -0.57
C PRO A 266 2.61 6.85 0.69
N PHE A 267 1.91 7.98 0.67
CA PHE A 267 1.66 8.82 1.84
C PHE A 267 0.14 8.91 2.06
N ARG A 268 -0.35 8.26 3.10
CA ARG A 268 -1.77 8.24 3.42
C ARG A 268 -2.03 9.09 4.66
N SER A 269 -3.00 9.98 4.58
CA SER A 269 -3.37 10.89 5.66
C SER A 269 -4.89 10.91 5.84
N PRO A 270 -5.48 9.84 6.42
CA PRO A 270 -6.91 9.80 6.67
C PRO A 270 -7.32 10.84 7.70
N HIS A 271 -8.51 11.41 7.51
CA HIS A 271 -9.10 12.32 8.48
C HIS A 271 -9.48 11.55 9.77
N HIS A 272 -9.44 12.21 10.93
CA HIS A 272 -9.72 11.58 12.25
C HIS A 272 -11.14 10.99 12.36
N THR A 273 -12.07 11.36 11.47
CA THR A 273 -13.43 10.78 11.39
C THR A 273 -13.51 9.46 10.61
N VAL A 274 -12.40 8.94 10.10
CA VAL A 274 -12.37 7.66 9.40
C VAL A 274 -12.92 6.55 10.30
N SER A 275 -13.70 5.63 9.71
CA SER A 275 -14.19 4.46 10.43
C SER A 275 -13.11 3.38 10.60
N ALA A 276 -13.28 2.48 11.58
CA ALA A 276 -12.39 1.33 11.75
C ALA A 276 -12.30 0.47 10.47
N MET A 277 -13.42 0.34 9.74
CA MET A 277 -13.45 -0.35 8.44
C MET A 277 -12.70 0.42 7.35
N GLY A 278 -12.80 1.75 7.30
CA GLY A 278 -12.02 2.58 6.38
C GLY A 278 -10.53 2.49 6.68
N MET A 279 -10.15 2.42 7.95
CA MET A 279 -8.75 2.31 8.39
C MET A 279 -8.16 0.93 8.07
N ALA A 280 -8.76 -0.15 8.54
CA ALA A 280 -8.23 -1.52 8.40
C ALA A 280 -8.66 -2.22 7.10
N GLY A 281 -9.77 -1.79 6.52
CA GLY A 281 -10.41 -2.51 5.43
C GLY A 281 -11.57 -3.39 5.91
N GLY A 282 -12.29 -3.99 4.97
CA GLY A 282 -13.45 -4.82 5.28
C GLY A 282 -14.47 -4.95 4.16
N GLY A 283 -15.71 -5.19 4.55
CA GLY A 283 -16.83 -5.41 3.63
C GLY A 283 -17.19 -6.89 3.47
N SER A 284 -18.25 -7.16 2.72
CA SER A 284 -18.70 -8.53 2.38
C SER A 284 -17.73 -9.23 1.41
N ASN A 285 -17.09 -8.45 0.55
CA ASN A 285 -15.92 -8.81 -0.23
C ASN A 285 -14.76 -7.96 0.32
N PRO A 286 -13.88 -8.53 1.17
CA PRO A 286 -12.88 -7.74 1.88
C PRO A 286 -12.00 -6.93 0.94
N ARG A 287 -11.91 -5.62 1.18
CA ARG A 287 -11.03 -4.68 0.48
C ARG A 287 -10.01 -4.09 1.44
N PRO A 288 -8.80 -3.75 0.96
CA PRO A 288 -7.80 -3.07 1.78
C PRO A 288 -8.29 -1.69 2.24
N GLY A 289 -7.87 -1.28 3.46
CA GLY A 289 -8.11 0.06 4.01
C GLY A 289 -6.88 0.95 3.92
N GLU A 290 -6.93 2.12 4.59
CA GLU A 290 -5.85 3.12 4.60
C GLU A 290 -4.51 2.55 5.09
N ILE A 291 -4.54 1.62 6.07
CA ILE A 291 -3.36 0.93 6.58
C ILE A 291 -2.63 0.19 5.45
N SER A 292 -3.37 -0.59 4.65
CA SER A 292 -2.78 -1.35 3.55
C SER A 292 -2.42 -0.47 2.34
N LEU A 293 -3.17 0.62 2.12
CA LEU A 293 -2.82 1.62 1.11
C LEU A 293 -1.52 2.38 1.46
N ALA A 294 -1.14 2.41 2.74
CA ALA A 294 0.14 2.97 3.20
C ALA A 294 1.31 1.96 3.14
N HIS A 295 1.09 0.74 2.64
CA HIS A 295 2.12 -0.31 2.58
C HIS A 295 3.41 0.19 1.90
N ASN A 296 4.57 -0.12 2.48
CA ASN A 296 5.90 0.35 2.09
C ASN A 296 6.04 1.89 2.04
N GLY A 297 5.14 2.62 2.70
CA GLY A 297 5.08 4.07 2.74
C GLY A 297 4.80 4.62 4.14
N VAL A 298 4.01 5.67 4.20
CA VAL A 298 3.71 6.42 5.44
C VAL A 298 2.21 6.47 5.68
N LEU A 299 1.81 6.15 6.90
CA LEU A 299 0.49 6.47 7.44
C LEU A 299 0.65 7.67 8.39
N PHE A 300 0.15 8.82 7.99
CA PHE A 300 0.17 10.05 8.79
C PHE A 300 -1.16 10.27 9.50
N LEU A 301 -1.13 10.35 10.82
CA LEU A 301 -2.29 10.64 11.66
C LEU A 301 -2.12 12.00 12.33
N ASP A 302 -2.78 13.00 11.77
CA ASP A 302 -2.84 14.32 12.39
C ASP A 302 -3.90 14.36 13.50
N GLU A 303 -3.68 15.19 14.53
CA GLU A 303 -4.57 15.29 15.67
C GLU A 303 -4.85 13.90 16.32
N LEU A 304 -3.81 13.11 16.55
CA LEU A 304 -3.89 11.71 17.01
C LEU A 304 -4.92 11.44 18.12
N PRO A 305 -5.08 12.28 19.20
CA PRO A 305 -6.06 12.04 20.25
C PRO A 305 -7.52 12.28 19.82
N GLU A 306 -7.77 12.83 18.62
CA GLU A 306 -9.14 13.04 18.12
C GLU A 306 -9.67 11.82 17.34
N PHE A 307 -8.83 10.86 16.99
CA PHE A 307 -9.30 9.59 16.43
C PHE A 307 -10.09 8.78 17.44
N HIS A 308 -11.13 8.10 16.98
CA HIS A 308 -11.86 7.16 17.80
C HIS A 308 -10.95 6.02 18.31
N LYS A 309 -11.12 5.62 19.58
CA LYS A 309 -10.29 4.58 20.20
C LYS A 309 -10.28 3.28 19.40
N GLU A 310 -11.42 2.87 18.85
CA GLU A 310 -11.54 1.66 18.02
C GLU A 310 -10.67 1.72 16.77
N VAL A 311 -10.55 2.90 16.15
CA VAL A 311 -9.69 3.11 14.98
C VAL A 311 -8.21 2.95 15.36
N LEU A 312 -7.78 3.55 16.47
CA LEU A 312 -6.40 3.43 16.95
C LEU A 312 -6.03 2.00 17.34
N GLU A 313 -6.99 1.23 17.88
CA GLU A 313 -6.76 -0.18 18.22
C GLU A 313 -6.55 -1.06 16.96
N THR A 314 -7.11 -0.69 15.79
CA THR A 314 -6.86 -1.43 14.54
C THR A 314 -5.41 -1.37 14.06
N LEU A 315 -4.63 -0.39 14.53
CA LEU A 315 -3.22 -0.22 14.16
C LEU A 315 -2.29 -1.22 14.88
N ARG A 316 -2.72 -1.81 16.00
CA ARG A 316 -1.84 -2.60 16.88
C ARG A 316 -1.26 -3.83 16.19
N GLN A 317 -2.11 -4.62 15.56
CA GLN A 317 -1.66 -5.83 14.85
C GLN A 317 -0.80 -5.47 13.63
N PRO A 318 -1.20 -4.55 12.73
CA PRO A 318 -0.37 -4.19 11.58
C PRO A 318 1.02 -3.66 11.94
N LEU A 319 1.15 -2.91 13.05
CA LEU A 319 2.44 -2.42 13.54
C LEU A 319 3.36 -3.51 14.11
N GLU A 320 2.82 -4.67 14.47
CA GLU A 320 3.60 -5.84 14.93
C GLU A 320 3.87 -6.83 13.79
N ASP A 321 2.81 -7.22 13.09
CA ASP A 321 2.85 -8.33 12.14
C ASP A 321 3.11 -7.87 10.70
N GLY A 322 2.99 -6.57 10.40
CA GLY A 322 3.11 -6.03 9.04
C GLY A 322 1.99 -6.46 8.10
N ILE A 323 0.87 -6.95 8.64
CA ILE A 323 -0.30 -7.38 7.88
C ILE A 323 -1.60 -6.95 8.56
N VAL A 324 -2.65 -6.80 7.77
CA VAL A 324 -4.05 -6.73 8.24
C VAL A 324 -4.74 -8.04 7.88
N GLN A 325 -5.32 -8.70 8.86
CA GLN A 325 -6.10 -9.92 8.65
C GLN A 325 -7.58 -9.65 8.90
N ILE A 326 -8.42 -9.93 7.89
CA ILE A 326 -9.87 -9.77 7.97
C ILE A 326 -10.53 -11.13 7.82
N SER A 327 -11.08 -11.63 8.92
CA SER A 327 -11.81 -12.91 8.93
C SER A 327 -13.31 -12.67 8.75
N ARG A 328 -13.93 -13.39 7.83
CA ARG A 328 -15.37 -13.38 7.53
C ARG A 328 -15.86 -14.82 7.34
N VAL A 329 -17.16 -15.01 7.34
CA VAL A 329 -17.78 -16.33 7.08
C VAL A 329 -17.35 -16.90 5.71
N ALA A 330 -17.13 -16.01 4.73
CA ALA A 330 -16.69 -16.38 3.38
C ALA A 330 -15.19 -16.70 3.25
N GLY A 331 -14.40 -16.55 4.33
CA GLY A 331 -12.94 -16.77 4.33
C GLY A 331 -12.16 -15.66 5.00
N THR A 332 -10.84 -15.85 5.05
CA THR A 332 -9.89 -14.88 5.59
C THR A 332 -9.13 -14.20 4.46
N ALA A 333 -9.15 -12.87 4.45
CA ALA A 333 -8.31 -12.05 3.57
C ALA A 333 -7.14 -11.48 4.37
N VAL A 334 -5.94 -11.53 3.78
CA VAL A 334 -4.71 -10.95 4.36
C VAL A 334 -4.21 -9.86 3.42
N PHE A 335 -3.96 -8.68 3.98
CA PHE A 335 -3.43 -7.54 3.25
C PHE A 335 -2.08 -7.13 3.83
N PRO A 336 -1.08 -6.80 3.01
CA PRO A 336 0.19 -6.30 3.49
C PRO A 336 0.00 -4.91 4.12
N ALA A 337 0.75 -4.65 5.18
CA ALA A 337 0.59 -3.45 5.99
C ALA A 337 1.90 -3.04 6.70
N ARG A 338 3.03 -3.12 5.99
CA ARG A 338 4.30 -2.58 6.47
C ARG A 338 4.36 -1.10 6.14
N PHE A 339 4.22 -0.26 7.12
CA PHE A 339 4.21 1.19 6.95
C PHE A 339 4.95 1.87 8.10
N MET A 340 5.44 3.06 7.85
CA MET A 340 5.95 3.96 8.89
C MET A 340 4.78 4.77 9.43
N LEU A 341 4.52 4.67 10.74
CA LEU A 341 3.50 5.46 11.42
C LEU A 341 4.10 6.82 11.83
N VAL A 342 3.57 7.89 11.27
CA VAL A 342 3.89 9.26 11.66
C VAL A 342 2.65 9.89 12.28
N CYS A 343 2.79 10.40 13.50
CA CYS A 343 1.69 11.02 14.23
C CYS A 343 2.01 12.47 14.57
N ALA A 344 0.97 13.30 14.62
CA ALA A 344 1.07 14.64 15.15
C ALA A 344 -0.02 14.89 16.19
N MET A 345 0.29 15.61 17.26
CA MET A 345 -0.68 16.01 18.26
C MET A 345 -0.29 17.31 18.95
N ASN A 346 -1.27 17.93 19.58
CA ASN A 346 -1.03 19.02 20.51
C ASN A 346 -0.75 18.45 21.92
N PRO A 347 -0.02 19.16 22.81
CA PRO A 347 0.32 18.67 24.14
C PRO A 347 -0.89 18.63 25.09
N CYS A 348 -1.97 19.33 24.78
CA CYS A 348 -3.26 19.31 25.50
C CYS A 348 -4.37 19.83 24.59
N LYS A 349 -5.61 19.81 25.08
CA LYS A 349 -6.78 20.26 24.31
C LYS A 349 -6.70 21.73 23.85
N CYS A 350 -6.13 22.63 24.62
CA CYS A 350 -5.91 24.04 24.21
C CYS A 350 -4.61 24.22 23.38
N GLY A 351 -3.73 23.22 23.37
CA GLY A 351 -2.48 23.20 22.59
C GLY A 351 -1.27 23.86 23.24
N TRP A 352 -1.39 24.42 24.46
CA TRP A 352 -0.37 25.26 25.06
C TRP A 352 0.19 24.72 26.38
N TYR A 353 0.03 23.43 26.69
CA TYR A 353 0.54 22.84 27.92
C TYR A 353 2.05 23.06 28.05
N GLY A 354 2.49 23.40 29.27
CA GLY A 354 3.87 23.76 29.56
C GLY A 354 4.23 25.25 29.30
N THR A 355 3.25 26.09 28.89
CA THR A 355 3.43 27.54 28.71
C THR A 355 2.40 28.33 29.52
N ASP A 356 2.64 29.61 29.74
CA ASP A 356 1.71 30.52 30.42
C ASP A 356 0.38 30.74 29.70
N ARG A 357 0.30 30.31 28.43
CA ARG A 357 -0.94 30.36 27.62
C ARG A 357 -1.88 29.21 27.91
N CYS A 358 -1.42 28.17 28.61
CA CYS A 358 -2.24 26.99 28.90
C CYS A 358 -3.36 27.32 29.91
N ARG A 359 -4.61 26.95 29.53
CA ARG A 359 -5.80 27.13 30.39
C ARG A 359 -6.41 25.79 30.83
N CYS A 360 -5.75 24.68 30.56
CA CYS A 360 -6.24 23.37 30.90
C CYS A 360 -5.89 23.02 32.35
N SER A 361 -6.86 22.46 33.10
CA SER A 361 -6.53 21.85 34.38
C SER A 361 -5.71 20.55 34.18
N PRO A 362 -4.89 20.15 35.16
CA PRO A 362 -4.15 18.88 35.08
C PRO A 362 -5.04 17.69 34.71
N GLN A 363 -6.23 17.58 35.29
CA GLN A 363 -7.20 16.55 35.00
C GLN A 363 -7.70 16.56 33.54
N ALA A 364 -7.84 17.77 32.92
CA ALA A 364 -8.24 17.88 31.54
C ALA A 364 -7.10 17.44 30.59
N VAL A 365 -5.84 17.69 30.96
CA VAL A 365 -4.66 17.20 30.24
C VAL A 365 -4.58 15.67 30.32
N ASP A 366 -4.72 15.11 31.53
CA ASP A 366 -4.70 13.66 31.74
C ASP A 366 -5.82 12.96 30.95
N LYS A 367 -7.03 13.52 30.97
CA LYS A 367 -8.16 13.00 30.18
C LYS A 367 -7.91 13.06 28.67
N TYR A 368 -7.20 14.07 28.19
CA TYR A 368 -6.83 14.21 26.79
C TYR A 368 -5.78 13.16 26.40
N LEU A 369 -4.71 13.01 27.19
CA LEU A 369 -3.64 12.05 26.94
C LEU A 369 -4.08 10.60 27.12
N SER A 370 -5.04 10.32 28.03
CA SER A 370 -5.58 8.98 28.26
C SER A 370 -6.38 8.40 27.09
N ARG A 371 -6.69 9.19 26.07
CA ARG A 371 -7.25 8.69 24.80
C ARG A 371 -6.25 7.82 24.04
N LEU A 372 -4.96 8.05 24.25
CA LEU A 372 -3.89 7.25 23.66
C LEU A 372 -3.60 6.03 24.52
N SER A 373 -3.69 4.85 23.94
CA SER A 373 -3.37 3.63 24.68
C SER A 373 -1.86 3.45 24.85
N GLY A 374 -1.42 3.00 26.04
CA GLY A 374 -0.03 2.68 26.31
C GLY A 374 0.57 1.75 25.23
N PRO A 375 -0.12 0.66 24.83
CA PRO A 375 0.36 -0.22 23.76
C PRO A 375 0.57 0.45 22.42
N LEU A 376 -0.15 1.50 22.03
CA LEU A 376 0.12 2.26 20.81
C LEU A 376 1.36 3.13 20.98
N LEU A 377 1.48 3.85 22.11
CA LEU A 377 2.66 4.67 22.42
C LEU A 377 3.93 3.82 22.51
N ASP A 378 3.82 2.60 23.02
CA ASP A 378 4.93 1.66 23.02
C ASP A 378 5.44 1.29 21.61
N ARG A 379 4.69 1.55 20.55
CA ARG A 379 5.09 1.30 19.16
C ARG A 379 5.69 2.50 18.46
N ILE A 380 5.71 3.65 19.12
CA ILE A 380 6.42 4.85 18.65
C ILE A 380 7.89 4.75 19.04
N ASP A 381 8.79 4.94 18.11
CA ASP A 381 10.24 4.88 18.32
C ASP A 381 10.82 6.24 18.70
N LEU A 382 10.34 7.30 18.05
CA LEU A 382 10.83 8.67 18.17
C LEU A 382 9.71 9.60 18.66
N TYR A 383 10.02 10.34 19.72
CA TYR A 383 9.19 11.45 20.21
C TYR A 383 9.93 12.75 19.97
N VAL A 384 9.32 13.71 19.27
CA VAL A 384 9.94 15.00 18.98
C VAL A 384 9.02 16.15 19.34
N GLU A 385 9.54 17.12 20.07
CA GLU A 385 8.86 18.38 20.33
C GLU A 385 9.10 19.35 19.19
N VAL A 386 8.02 19.88 18.64
CA VAL A 386 8.02 20.86 17.54
C VAL A 386 7.53 22.18 18.11
N PRO A 387 8.44 23.07 18.58
CA PRO A 387 8.07 24.33 19.22
C PRO A 387 7.45 25.31 18.21
N ALA A 388 6.72 26.30 18.71
CA ALA A 388 6.32 27.43 17.88
C ALA A 388 7.56 28.25 17.50
N LEU A 389 7.63 28.66 16.23
CA LEU A 389 8.70 29.54 15.76
C LEU A 389 8.41 30.97 16.21
N ASP A 390 9.45 31.71 16.57
CA ASP A 390 9.38 33.15 16.82
C ASP A 390 9.41 33.95 15.51
N PHE A 391 9.14 35.25 15.59
CA PHE A 391 9.10 36.13 14.43
C PHE A 391 10.45 36.21 13.72
N ASP A 392 11.55 36.21 14.48
CA ASP A 392 12.91 36.34 13.94
C ASP A 392 13.28 35.08 13.14
N GLN A 393 12.91 33.91 13.63
CA GLN A 393 13.07 32.63 12.91
C GLN A 393 12.23 32.58 11.62
N LEU A 394 11.02 33.14 11.65
CA LEU A 394 10.13 33.19 10.47
C LEU A 394 10.59 34.19 9.42
N SER A 395 11.19 35.32 9.85
CA SER A 395 11.60 36.42 8.97
C SER A 395 12.93 36.18 8.27
N ARG A 396 13.80 35.31 8.81
CA ARG A 396 15.08 34.96 8.17
C ARG A 396 14.87 34.25 6.85
N ARG A 397 15.78 34.49 5.89
CA ARG A 397 15.87 33.64 4.70
C ARG A 397 16.14 32.20 5.14
N SER A 398 15.46 31.26 4.53
CA SER A 398 15.69 29.84 4.81
C SER A 398 17.02 29.43 4.20
N ASP A 399 18.01 29.12 5.04
CA ASP A 399 19.21 28.38 4.66
C ASP A 399 19.01 26.88 4.89
N ALA A 400 17.75 26.42 4.83
CA ALA A 400 17.39 25.04 5.08
C ALA A 400 17.92 24.14 3.95
N GLU A 401 18.38 22.97 4.34
CA GLU A 401 18.95 21.98 3.44
C GLU A 401 17.87 21.42 2.48
N PRO A 402 18.15 21.31 1.18
CA PRO A 402 17.22 20.72 0.21
C PRO A 402 16.94 19.25 0.50
N SER A 403 15.71 18.81 0.23
CA SER A 403 15.29 17.40 0.34
C SER A 403 16.22 16.43 -0.39
N ALA A 404 16.77 16.82 -1.53
CA ALA A 404 17.66 15.96 -2.32
C ALA A 404 18.95 15.59 -1.54
N VAL A 405 19.50 16.50 -0.75
CA VAL A 405 20.71 16.25 0.05
C VAL A 405 20.39 15.32 1.23
N ILE A 406 19.28 15.57 1.93
CA ILE A 406 18.81 14.70 3.00
C ILE A 406 18.52 13.30 2.46
N LYS A 407 17.83 13.20 1.32
CA LYS A 407 17.52 11.92 0.65
C LYS A 407 18.79 11.13 0.27
N ALA A 408 19.84 11.81 -0.16
CA ALA A 408 21.10 11.16 -0.46
C ALA A 408 21.71 10.47 0.78
N ARG A 409 21.69 11.13 1.95
CA ARG A 409 22.14 10.53 3.22
C ARG A 409 21.23 9.36 3.65
N VAL A 410 19.92 9.53 3.52
CA VAL A 410 18.94 8.47 3.81
C VAL A 410 19.16 7.25 2.92
N ASN A 411 19.39 7.44 1.62
CA ASN A 411 19.69 6.34 0.69
C ASN A 411 21.02 5.66 1.02
N ALA A 412 22.05 6.40 1.41
CA ALA A 412 23.33 5.84 1.84
C ALA A 412 23.18 4.97 3.09
N ALA A 413 22.47 5.47 4.11
CA ALA A 413 22.18 4.71 5.33
C ALA A 413 21.36 3.45 5.03
N ARG A 414 20.37 3.53 4.13
CA ARG A 414 19.55 2.39 3.71
C ARG A 414 20.37 1.35 2.94
N ALA A 415 21.33 1.77 2.11
CA ALA A 415 22.24 0.86 1.41
C ALA A 415 23.11 0.06 2.39
N ILE A 416 23.60 0.70 3.46
CA ILE A 416 24.33 0.01 4.55
C ILE A 416 23.43 -1.05 5.21
N GLN A 417 22.18 -0.74 5.50
CA GLN A 417 21.22 -1.67 6.11
C GLN A 417 20.94 -2.86 5.18
N THR A 418 20.68 -2.60 3.90
CA THR A 418 20.44 -3.63 2.89
C THR A 418 21.64 -4.58 2.75
N ALA A 419 22.86 -4.04 2.73
CA ALA A 419 24.08 -4.85 2.67
C ALA A 419 24.27 -5.68 3.97
N ARG A 420 23.91 -5.12 5.12
CA ARG A 420 24.00 -5.77 6.44
C ARG A 420 23.06 -6.95 6.59
N PHE A 421 21.81 -6.79 6.16
CA PHE A 421 20.75 -7.77 6.39
C PHE A 421 20.64 -8.82 5.28
N GLY A 422 21.06 -8.48 4.05
CA GLY A 422 20.89 -9.35 2.89
C GLY A 422 19.42 -9.50 2.44
N PRO A 423 19.16 -10.31 1.40
CA PRO A 423 17.85 -10.38 0.76
C PRO A 423 16.73 -11.02 1.60
N GLU A 424 17.10 -11.86 2.58
CA GLU A 424 16.16 -12.58 3.46
C GLU A 424 16.01 -11.91 4.83
N GLY A 425 16.76 -10.83 5.10
CA GLY A 425 16.75 -10.13 6.37
C GLY A 425 15.70 -9.03 6.45
N PRO A 426 15.71 -8.26 7.57
CA PRO A 426 14.85 -7.10 7.75
C PRO A 426 15.03 -6.05 6.66
N ASP A 427 13.96 -5.37 6.28
CA ASP A 427 14.01 -4.30 5.26
C ASP A 427 14.72 -3.04 5.78
N CYS A 428 14.74 -2.83 7.11
CA CYS A 428 15.35 -1.66 7.76
C CYS A 428 15.61 -1.91 9.25
N ASN A 429 16.32 -0.97 9.89
CA ASN A 429 16.68 -1.09 11.31
C ASN A 429 15.47 -1.17 12.26
N ALA A 430 14.36 -0.50 11.96
CA ALA A 430 13.15 -0.59 12.79
C ALA A 430 12.57 -2.02 12.85
N HIS A 431 12.83 -2.84 11.83
CA HIS A 431 12.34 -4.22 11.75
C HIS A 431 13.32 -5.27 12.30
N MET A 432 14.48 -4.87 12.88
CA MET A 432 15.41 -5.81 13.52
C MET A 432 14.72 -6.59 14.64
N GLY A 433 14.89 -7.90 14.65
CA GLY A 433 14.53 -8.79 15.75
C GLY A 433 15.63 -8.87 16.81
N GLN A 434 15.45 -9.75 17.80
CA GLN A 434 16.43 -9.94 18.90
C GLN A 434 17.80 -10.44 18.40
N THR A 435 17.79 -11.28 17.36
CA THR A 435 19.02 -11.83 16.77
C THR A 435 19.86 -10.73 16.12
N GLU A 436 19.22 -9.85 15.34
CA GLU A 436 19.88 -8.74 14.65
C GLU A 436 20.35 -7.68 15.67
N LEU A 437 19.55 -7.38 16.70
CA LEU A 437 19.94 -6.46 17.77
C LEU A 437 21.21 -6.96 18.48
N ALA A 438 21.24 -8.23 18.88
CA ALA A 438 22.42 -8.80 19.55
C ALA A 438 23.68 -8.79 18.66
N ARG A 439 23.49 -8.91 17.33
CA ARG A 439 24.59 -8.95 16.37
C ARG A 439 25.11 -7.56 16.00
N PHE A 440 24.21 -6.61 15.73
CA PHE A 440 24.53 -5.34 15.08
C PHE A 440 24.44 -4.10 15.98
N CYS A 441 23.89 -4.25 17.21
CA CYS A 441 23.73 -3.15 18.16
C CYS A 441 24.55 -3.35 19.42
N ARG A 442 25.80 -3.84 19.26
CA ARG A 442 26.72 -3.99 20.38
C ARG A 442 27.18 -2.64 20.88
N LEU A 443 27.21 -2.48 22.21
CA LEU A 443 27.67 -1.29 22.89
C LEU A 443 29.05 -1.58 23.56
N ASP A 444 29.87 -0.56 23.61
CA ASP A 444 31.08 -0.55 24.44
C ASP A 444 30.73 -0.31 25.92
N GLU A 445 31.75 -0.27 26.79
CA GLU A 445 31.56 -0.04 28.23
C GLU A 445 30.91 1.33 28.53
N ALA A 446 31.29 2.38 27.78
CA ALA A 446 30.78 3.73 27.96
C ALA A 446 29.31 3.82 27.53
N GLY A 447 28.95 3.24 26.37
CA GLY A 447 27.57 3.15 25.89
C GLY A 447 26.70 2.33 26.82
N THR A 448 27.22 1.20 27.34
CA THR A 448 26.53 0.35 28.33
C THR A 448 26.25 1.13 29.63
N ALA A 449 27.21 1.90 30.12
CA ALA A 449 27.03 2.75 31.30
C ALA A 449 25.98 3.84 31.07
N LEU A 450 26.02 4.51 29.91
CA LEU A 450 25.06 5.56 29.54
C LEU A 450 23.62 5.04 29.49
N ILE A 451 23.39 3.90 28.77
CA ILE A 451 22.03 3.36 28.63
C ILE A 451 21.50 2.81 29.96
N LYS A 452 22.37 2.26 30.83
CA LYS A 452 22.02 1.81 32.18
C LYS A 452 21.55 3.01 33.02
N GLY A 453 22.30 4.11 32.99
CA GLY A 453 21.90 5.33 33.71
C GLY A 453 20.58 5.92 33.19
N ALA A 454 20.33 5.85 31.88
CA ALA A 454 19.04 6.26 31.29
C ALA A 454 17.91 5.30 31.70
N PHE A 455 18.16 3.99 31.71
CA PHE A 455 17.19 2.97 32.12
C PHE A 455 16.69 3.20 33.54
N ASP A 456 17.60 3.41 34.48
CA ASP A 456 17.27 3.63 35.89
C ASP A 456 16.53 4.97 36.10
N ARG A 457 17.01 6.05 35.46
CA ARG A 457 16.43 7.39 35.59
C ARG A 457 15.06 7.55 34.96
N MET A 458 14.85 6.92 33.79
CA MET A 458 13.64 7.08 32.98
C MET A 458 12.60 5.98 33.21
N GLY A 459 12.93 4.93 33.97
CA GLY A 459 12.05 3.77 34.16
C GLY A 459 11.74 3.04 32.84
N LEU A 460 12.76 2.85 32.00
CA LEU A 460 12.58 2.24 30.69
C LEU A 460 12.16 0.77 30.80
N THR A 461 11.40 0.31 29.82
CA THR A 461 11.05 -1.11 29.64
C THR A 461 12.04 -1.81 28.72
N ALA A 462 12.05 -3.14 28.69
CA ALA A 462 12.83 -3.91 27.72
C ALA A 462 12.53 -3.50 26.28
N ARG A 463 11.26 -3.24 25.95
CA ARG A 463 10.85 -2.75 24.63
C ARG A 463 11.45 -1.37 24.31
N SER A 464 11.49 -0.47 25.28
CA SER A 464 12.11 0.85 25.12
C SER A 464 13.60 0.75 24.88
N TYR A 465 14.27 -0.17 25.58
CA TYR A 465 15.70 -0.46 25.40
C TYR A 465 16.00 -0.90 23.94
N ASP A 466 15.27 -1.89 23.42
CA ASP A 466 15.45 -2.39 22.05
C ASP A 466 15.26 -1.28 21.00
N ARG A 467 14.30 -0.36 21.24
CA ARG A 467 14.05 0.77 20.33
C ARG A 467 15.15 1.80 20.34
N ILE A 468 15.67 2.15 21.53
CA ILE A 468 16.83 3.03 21.63
C ILE A 468 17.99 2.45 20.80
N LEU A 469 18.24 1.16 20.90
CA LEU A 469 19.30 0.51 20.12
C LEU A 469 19.05 0.56 18.60
N ARG A 470 17.83 0.33 18.15
CA ARG A 470 17.46 0.44 16.71
C ARG A 470 17.65 1.86 16.18
N VAL A 471 17.23 2.86 16.95
CA VAL A 471 17.39 4.27 16.61
C VAL A 471 18.87 4.66 16.62
N ALA A 472 19.63 4.29 17.65
CA ALA A 472 21.07 4.55 17.74
C ALA A 472 21.85 3.91 16.58
N ARG A 473 21.45 2.68 16.15
CA ARG A 473 22.03 2.05 14.97
C ARG A 473 21.73 2.83 13.69
N THR A 474 20.53 3.40 13.57
CA THR A 474 20.16 4.23 12.42
C THR A 474 20.95 5.54 12.39
N ILE A 475 21.15 6.18 13.54
CA ILE A 475 21.97 7.40 13.64
C ILE A 475 23.41 7.08 13.23
N ALA A 476 23.98 5.97 13.73
CA ALA A 476 25.31 5.54 13.34
C ALA A 476 25.44 5.19 11.85
N ASP A 477 24.38 4.64 11.22
CA ASP A 477 24.36 4.39 9.78
C ASP A 477 24.32 5.70 8.97
N LEU A 478 23.60 6.71 9.43
CA LEU A 478 23.56 8.05 8.83
C LEU A 478 24.93 8.74 8.89
N ASP A 479 25.69 8.50 9.97
CA ASP A 479 27.04 9.02 10.15
C ASP A 479 28.12 8.14 9.48
N GLY A 480 27.73 7.01 8.85
CA GLY A 480 28.64 6.05 8.21
C GLY A 480 29.51 5.28 9.22
N ALA A 481 29.13 5.26 10.49
CA ALA A 481 29.89 4.61 11.54
C ALA A 481 29.65 3.10 11.61
N GLU A 482 30.71 2.31 11.75
CA GLU A 482 30.63 0.85 11.85
C GLU A 482 29.95 0.43 13.17
N ASN A 483 30.26 1.11 14.27
CA ASN A 483 29.77 0.80 15.60
C ASN A 483 28.92 1.94 16.18
N ILE A 484 28.03 1.61 17.10
CA ILE A 484 27.25 2.60 17.83
C ILE A 484 28.16 3.28 18.86
N GLY A 485 28.39 4.59 18.70
CA GLY A 485 29.11 5.41 19.67
C GLY A 485 28.20 6.01 20.74
N VAL A 486 28.83 6.62 21.76
CA VAL A 486 28.12 7.28 22.87
C VAL A 486 27.22 8.42 22.38
N ASP A 487 27.66 9.19 21.39
CA ASP A 487 26.90 10.31 20.83
C ASP A 487 25.62 9.82 20.12
N HIS A 488 25.72 8.74 19.33
CA HIS A 488 24.57 8.11 18.67
C HIS A 488 23.52 7.64 19.68
N LEU A 489 24.02 7.06 20.79
CA LEU A 489 23.15 6.56 21.86
C LEU A 489 22.51 7.70 22.65
N ALA A 490 23.26 8.77 22.90
CA ALA A 490 22.77 9.96 23.60
C ALA A 490 21.66 10.65 22.79
N GLU A 491 21.85 10.81 21.46
CA GLU A 491 20.82 11.33 20.55
C GLU A 491 19.56 10.43 20.55
N ALA A 492 19.74 9.11 20.48
CA ALA A 492 18.62 8.17 20.49
C ALA A 492 17.82 8.21 21.80
N ILE A 493 18.48 8.40 22.95
CA ILE A 493 17.84 8.53 24.27
C ILE A 493 16.99 9.81 24.32
N GLN A 494 17.46 10.93 23.76
CA GLN A 494 16.70 12.19 23.73
C GLN A 494 15.35 12.04 23.04
N TYR A 495 15.26 11.24 21.98
CA TYR A 495 13.98 10.95 21.30
C TYR A 495 13.04 10.06 22.10
N ARG A 496 13.45 9.53 23.26
CA ARG A 496 12.56 8.83 24.21
C ARG A 496 12.14 9.73 25.38
N GLU A 497 12.81 10.86 25.59
CA GLU A 497 12.46 11.84 26.61
C GLU A 497 11.40 12.82 26.10
N SER A 498 10.13 12.45 26.18
CA SER A 498 9.04 13.43 25.97
C SER A 498 8.62 14.01 27.32
N SER A 499 9.05 15.24 27.60
CA SER A 499 8.63 15.97 28.79
C SER A 499 7.12 16.22 28.82
N SER A 500 6.51 16.36 27.65
CA SER A 500 5.07 16.63 27.47
C SER A 500 4.16 15.40 27.65
N LEU A 501 4.70 14.17 27.63
CA LEU A 501 3.96 12.92 27.80
C LEU A 501 4.22 12.24 29.16
N ARG A 502 5.18 12.72 29.97
CA ARG A 502 5.41 12.21 31.33
C ARG A 502 4.26 12.62 32.23
N ARG A 503 3.65 11.62 32.87
CA ARG A 503 2.71 11.77 34.00
C ARG A 503 3.44 12.07 35.29
#